data_cdddde14f66182974339198a99975acc
#
_entry.id   cdddde14f66182974339198a99975acc
#
_cell.length_a   1.000
_cell.length_b   1.000
_cell.length_c   1.000
_cell.angle_alpha   90.00
_cell.angle_beta   90.00
_cell.angle_gamma   90.00
#
_symmetry.space_group_name_H-M   'P 1'
#
loop_
_entity.id
_entity.type
_entity.pdbx_description
1 polymer ?
#
loop_
_entity_poly.entity_id
_entity_poly.type
_entity_poly.pdbx_seq_one_letter_code
_entity_poly.pdbx_strand_id
1 'polypeptide(L)'
;MICILIFVGKAYNINNPKGIKMTKHVFQTTFAGRELIVETGQVAKQANGSVVVRYGESTVLTAAVMSKKMATGDFFPLQVNYEEKMYAAGKFPGGFMKREGRPSTDATLTARL
;
A
#
# COMPACT_ATOMS: atom_id res chain seq x y z
N MET A 1 -11.23 -4.86 13.98
CA MET A 1 -10.74 -5.38 12.67
C MET A 1 -9.64 -4.46 12.18
N ILE A 2 -8.47 -4.99 11.97
CA ILE A 2 -7.36 -4.27 11.35
C ILE A 2 -7.25 -4.81 9.93
N CYS A 3 -7.30 -3.93 8.95
CA CYS A 3 -7.09 -4.26 7.54
C CYS A 3 -5.81 -3.56 7.07
N ILE A 4 -4.86 -4.32 6.59
CA ILE A 4 -3.63 -3.81 5.98
C ILE A 4 -3.73 -4.09 4.49
N LEU A 5 -3.70 -3.04 3.69
CA LEU A 5 -3.71 -3.14 2.25
C LEU A 5 -2.33 -2.77 1.72
N ILE A 6 -1.68 -3.69 1.06
CA ILE A 6 -0.34 -3.51 0.50
C ILE A 6 -0.45 -3.51 -1.02
N PHE A 7 -0.05 -2.41 -1.65
CA PHE A 7 0.03 -2.31 -3.10
C PHE A 7 1.49 -2.19 -3.53
N VAL A 8 1.90 -3.01 -4.45
CA VAL A 8 3.24 -2.93 -5.06
C VAL A 8 3.12 -2.34 -6.47
N GLY A 9 3.90 -1.33 -6.75
CA GLY A 9 3.90 -0.67 -8.04
C GLY A 9 5.17 0.10 -8.35
N LYS A 10 5.33 0.50 -9.61
CA LYS A 10 6.45 1.34 -10.07
C LYS A 10 6.25 2.80 -9.63
N ALA A 11 7.30 3.44 -9.15
CA ALA A 11 7.23 4.81 -8.65
C ALA A 11 6.90 5.81 -9.78
N TYR A 12 5.77 6.51 -9.66
CA TYR A 12 5.46 7.70 -10.46
C TYR A 12 5.73 8.97 -9.63
N ASN A 13 6.44 9.90 -10.22
CA ASN A 13 6.68 11.22 -9.62
C ASN A 13 5.42 12.08 -9.83
N ILE A 14 4.61 12.23 -8.79
CA ILE A 14 3.44 13.12 -8.84
C ILE A 14 3.79 14.41 -8.14
N ASN A 15 4.27 15.39 -8.90
CA ASN A 15 4.30 16.77 -8.48
C ASN A 15 2.86 17.31 -8.49
N ASN A 16 2.25 17.52 -7.35
CA ASN A 16 0.92 18.10 -7.24
C ASN A 16 1.00 19.62 -6.99
N PRO A 17 0.59 20.46 -7.96
CA PRO A 17 0.39 21.88 -7.72
C PRO A 17 -1.06 22.14 -7.31
N LYS A 18 -1.29 22.59 -6.10
CA LYS A 18 -2.45 23.29 -5.53
C LYS A 18 -3.31 22.55 -4.50
N GLY A 19 -3.16 23.01 -3.26
CA GLY A 19 -4.29 23.37 -2.45
C GLY A 19 -4.84 22.39 -1.43
N ILE A 20 -4.02 21.70 -0.66
CA ILE A 20 -4.32 21.38 0.75
C ILE A 20 -2.94 21.20 1.40
N LYS A 21 -2.67 21.97 2.46
CA LYS A 21 -1.39 21.91 3.20
C LYS A 21 -1.31 20.56 3.90
N MET A 22 -0.79 19.58 3.17
CA MET A 22 -0.54 18.24 3.68
C MET A 22 0.89 18.18 4.16
N THR A 23 1.07 17.88 5.40
CA THR A 23 2.40 17.66 5.97
C THR A 23 2.89 16.30 5.49
N LYS A 24 3.65 16.31 4.40
CA LYS A 24 4.36 15.13 3.92
C LYS A 24 5.63 14.98 4.76
N HIS A 25 5.80 13.82 5.35
CA HIS A 25 7.06 13.45 6.01
C HIS A 25 7.79 12.44 5.15
N VAL A 26 9.07 12.67 4.92
CA VAL A 26 9.93 11.80 4.11
C VAL A 26 11.14 11.41 4.93
N PHE A 27 11.38 10.12 5.03
CA PHE A 27 12.56 9.54 5.67
C PHE A 27 13.36 8.82 4.60
N GLN A 28 14.65 9.07 4.55
CA GLN A 28 15.57 8.45 3.58
C GLN A 28 16.70 7.76 4.32
N THR A 29 17.03 6.58 3.89
CA THR A 29 18.19 5.83 4.39
C THR A 29 18.72 4.91 3.32
N THR A 30 19.94 4.44 3.49
CA THR A 30 20.51 3.41 2.62
C THR A 30 20.41 2.05 3.30
N PHE A 31 19.75 1.11 2.65
CA PHE A 31 19.61 -0.25 3.13
C PHE A 31 20.16 -1.23 2.08
N ALA A 32 21.08 -2.10 2.48
CA ALA A 32 21.72 -3.07 1.59
C ALA A 32 22.27 -2.46 0.28
N GLY A 33 22.89 -1.27 0.37
CA GLY A 33 23.48 -0.56 -0.77
C GLY A 33 22.49 0.10 -1.73
N ARG A 34 21.19 0.14 -1.39
CA ARG A 34 20.14 0.82 -2.16
C ARG A 34 19.42 1.84 -1.32
N GLU A 35 18.92 2.88 -1.96
CA GLU A 35 18.12 3.90 -1.30
C GLU A 35 16.75 3.34 -0.90
N LEU A 36 16.41 3.53 0.36
CA LEU A 36 15.10 3.25 0.94
C LEU A 36 14.45 4.58 1.32
N ILE A 37 13.30 4.87 0.73
CA ILE A 37 12.53 6.10 0.99
C ILE A 37 11.20 5.69 1.60
N VAL A 38 10.85 6.30 2.72
CA VAL A 38 9.57 6.09 3.42
C VAL A 38 8.83 7.41 3.46
N GLU A 39 7.65 7.46 2.88
CA GLU A 39 6.81 8.65 2.81
C GLU A 39 5.49 8.42 3.54
N THR A 40 5.05 9.36 4.36
CA THR A 40 3.75 9.30 5.03
C THR A 40 3.02 10.65 4.94
N GLY A 41 1.70 10.64 5.16
CA GLY A 41 0.84 11.82 5.21
C GLY A 41 0.30 12.30 3.85
N GLN A 42 0.64 11.67 2.73
CA GLN A 42 0.23 12.10 1.40
C GLN A 42 -0.94 11.31 0.82
N VAL A 43 -0.94 9.99 0.99
CA VAL A 43 -1.93 9.08 0.40
C VAL A 43 -2.73 8.36 1.47
N ALA A 44 -3.87 7.77 1.08
CA ALA A 44 -4.77 7.00 1.95
C ALA A 44 -5.15 7.71 3.25
N LYS A 45 -5.54 8.97 3.18
CA LYS A 45 -5.84 9.83 4.34
C LYS A 45 -6.99 9.37 5.21
N GLN A 46 -7.88 8.55 4.69
CA GLN A 46 -9.00 7.99 5.47
C GLN A 46 -8.58 6.78 6.31
N ALA A 47 -7.40 6.24 6.05
CA ALA A 47 -6.82 5.19 6.87
C ALA A 47 -6.31 5.76 8.21
N ASN A 48 -6.23 4.93 9.24
CA ASN A 48 -5.64 5.30 10.52
C ASN A 48 -4.13 5.53 10.42
N GLY A 49 -3.48 4.81 9.52
CA GLY A 49 -2.08 5.01 9.15
C GLY A 49 -1.83 4.61 7.71
N SER A 50 -0.95 5.32 7.03
CA SER A 50 -0.54 4.99 5.67
C SER A 50 0.90 5.37 5.42
N VAL A 51 1.57 4.55 4.64
CA VAL A 51 2.98 4.72 4.31
C VAL A 51 3.21 4.28 2.87
N VAL A 52 4.02 5.03 2.15
CA VAL A 52 4.58 4.63 0.86
C VAL A 52 6.05 4.35 1.05
N VAL A 53 6.48 3.15 0.74
CA VAL A 53 7.88 2.72 0.82
C VAL A 53 8.39 2.52 -0.60
N ARG A 54 9.54 3.12 -0.90
CA ARG A 54 10.26 2.91 -2.15
C ARG A 54 11.60 2.29 -1.86
N TYR A 55 11.92 1.24 -2.57
CA TYR A 55 13.22 0.58 -2.51
C TYR A 55 13.70 0.26 -3.92
N GLY A 56 14.64 1.04 -4.41
CA GLY A 56 15.03 1.02 -5.80
C GLY A 56 13.84 1.34 -6.74
N GLU A 57 13.50 0.43 -7.63
CA GLU A 57 12.36 0.59 -8.55
C GLU A 57 11.01 0.08 -7.97
N SER A 58 11.04 -0.59 -6.82
CA SER A 58 9.83 -1.13 -6.21
C SER A 58 9.17 -0.08 -5.31
N THR A 59 7.84 0.02 -5.39
CA THR A 59 7.05 0.91 -4.53
C THR A 59 5.93 0.11 -3.89
N VAL A 60 5.79 0.23 -2.58
CA VAL A 60 4.76 -0.42 -1.78
C VAL A 60 3.95 0.65 -1.06
N LEU A 61 2.63 0.65 -1.24
CA LEU A 61 1.70 1.43 -0.45
C LEU A 61 1.08 0.51 0.61
N THR A 62 1.25 0.87 1.86
CA THR A 62 0.60 0.18 2.99
C THR A 62 -0.38 1.12 3.65
N ALA A 63 -1.61 0.67 3.86
CA ALA A 63 -2.63 1.39 4.60
C ALA A 63 -3.22 0.48 5.69
N ALA A 64 -3.25 0.98 6.92
CA ALA A 64 -3.79 0.28 8.08
C ALA A 64 -5.07 0.97 8.56
N VAL A 65 -6.13 0.19 8.74
CA VAL A 65 -7.42 0.66 9.23
C VAL A 65 -7.83 -0.15 10.45
N MET A 66 -8.22 0.54 11.48
CA MET A 66 -8.68 -0.06 12.73
C MET A 66 -10.09 0.42 13.08
N SER A 67 -10.93 -0.47 13.58
CA SER A 67 -12.25 -0.10 14.08
C SER A 67 -12.14 0.77 15.35
N LYS A 68 -12.94 1.82 15.45
CA LYS A 68 -13.05 2.64 16.66
C LYS A 68 -13.80 1.94 17.79
N LYS A 69 -14.61 0.93 17.46
CA LYS A 69 -15.37 0.15 18.45
C LYS A 69 -14.53 -1.03 18.93
N MET A 70 -14.48 -1.22 20.22
CA MET A 70 -13.85 -2.38 20.83
C MET A 70 -14.60 -3.64 20.41
N ALA A 71 -13.86 -4.70 20.06
CA ALA A 71 -14.47 -6.00 19.81
C ALA A 71 -14.95 -6.59 21.14
N THR A 72 -16.17 -7.14 21.14
CA THR A 72 -16.79 -7.71 22.34
C THR A 72 -16.50 -9.20 22.53
N GLY A 73 -15.60 -9.79 21.76
CA GLY A 73 -15.26 -11.22 21.81
C GLY A 73 -13.78 -11.45 22.09
N ASP A 74 -13.44 -12.68 22.42
CA ASP A 74 -12.08 -13.14 22.70
C ASP A 74 -11.21 -13.27 21.42
N PHE A 75 -11.77 -12.94 20.26
CA PHE A 75 -11.13 -13.05 18.97
C PHE A 75 -10.69 -11.69 18.45
N PHE A 76 -9.43 -11.58 18.06
CA PHE A 76 -8.87 -10.40 17.38
C PHE A 76 -8.88 -10.61 15.86
N PRO A 77 -9.85 -10.02 15.14
CA PRO A 77 -9.92 -10.16 13.68
C PRO A 77 -8.85 -9.31 13.01
N LEU A 78 -7.78 -9.94 12.58
CA LEU A 78 -6.75 -9.34 11.72
C LEU A 78 -6.94 -9.83 10.30
N GLN A 79 -7.02 -8.91 9.36
CA GLN A 79 -7.05 -9.20 7.93
C GLN A 79 -5.91 -8.46 7.25
N VAL A 80 -5.09 -9.19 6.50
CA VAL A 80 -4.04 -8.65 5.65
C VAL A 80 -4.37 -9.00 4.21
N ASN A 81 -4.36 -8.00 3.32
CA ASN A 81 -4.52 -8.17 1.89
C ASN A 81 -3.27 -7.64 1.19
N TYR A 82 -2.72 -8.41 0.30
CA TYR A 82 -1.59 -8.05 -0.53
C TYR A 82 -1.98 -8.22 -2.00
N GLU A 83 -1.70 -7.21 -2.80
CA GLU A 83 -1.98 -7.23 -4.24
C GLU A 83 -0.88 -6.51 -5.03
N GLU A 84 -0.48 -7.12 -6.14
CA GLU A 84 0.34 -6.49 -7.16
C GLU A 84 -0.57 -5.92 -8.25
N LYS A 85 -0.46 -4.63 -8.50
CA LYS A 85 -1.33 -3.94 -9.46
C LYS A 85 -0.67 -3.85 -10.83
N MET A 86 -1.34 -4.33 -11.87
CA MET A 86 -0.83 -4.31 -13.25
C MET A 86 -0.61 -2.89 -13.77
N TYR A 87 -1.45 -1.92 -13.38
CA TYR A 87 -1.28 -0.53 -13.78
C TYR A 87 0.03 0.09 -13.26
N ALA A 88 0.55 -0.43 -12.16
CA ALA A 88 1.84 0.01 -11.62
C ALA A 88 3.03 -0.37 -12.53
N ALA A 89 2.89 -1.40 -13.34
CA ALA A 89 3.82 -1.79 -14.39
C ALA A 89 3.45 -1.22 -15.78
N GLY A 90 2.45 -0.33 -15.86
CA GLY A 90 1.94 0.21 -17.11
C GLY A 90 1.21 -0.81 -17.97
N LYS A 91 0.67 -1.86 -17.37
CA LYS A 91 -0.03 -2.94 -18.07
C LYS A 91 -1.52 -2.92 -17.79
N PHE A 92 -2.31 -3.33 -18.77
CA PHE A 92 -3.73 -3.59 -18.59
C PHE A 92 -3.97 -5.03 -18.16
N PRO A 93 -5.00 -5.28 -17.32
CA PRO A 93 -5.44 -6.64 -17.01
C PRO A 93 -5.84 -7.39 -18.28
N GLY A 94 -5.45 -8.65 -18.38
CA GLY A 94 -5.91 -9.54 -19.44
C GLY A 94 -7.38 -9.94 -19.27
N GLY A 95 -7.90 -10.70 -20.24
CA GLY A 95 -9.24 -11.24 -20.22
C GLY A 95 -10.32 -10.30 -20.75
N PHE A 96 -11.53 -10.88 -20.89
CA PHE A 96 -12.68 -10.21 -21.49
C PHE A 96 -13.12 -8.96 -20.74
N MET A 97 -13.13 -8.99 -19.42
CA MET A 97 -13.62 -7.91 -18.55
C MET A 97 -12.64 -6.75 -18.40
N LYS A 98 -11.40 -6.87 -18.84
CA LYS A 98 -10.35 -5.84 -18.66
C LYS A 98 -10.23 -5.32 -17.22
N ARG A 99 -10.50 -6.17 -16.25
CA ARG A 99 -10.45 -5.86 -14.82
C ARG A 99 -9.40 -6.72 -14.11
N GLU A 100 -8.81 -6.16 -13.08
CA GLU A 100 -8.02 -6.95 -12.14
C GLU A 100 -8.96 -7.91 -11.40
N GLY A 101 -8.67 -9.20 -11.48
CA GLY A 101 -9.47 -10.25 -10.87
C GLY A 101 -9.14 -10.43 -9.38
N ARG A 102 -9.25 -11.68 -8.92
CA ARG A 102 -8.82 -12.06 -7.58
C ARG A 102 -7.29 -11.98 -7.45
N PRO A 103 -6.77 -11.71 -6.25
CA PRO A 103 -5.34 -11.83 -5.99
C PRO A 103 -4.81 -13.21 -6.39
N SER A 104 -3.58 -13.26 -6.85
CA SER A 104 -2.91 -14.52 -7.17
C SER A 104 -2.75 -15.38 -5.91
N THR A 105 -2.51 -16.67 -6.10
CA THR A 105 -2.22 -17.59 -4.98
C THR A 105 -1.00 -17.12 -4.19
N ASP A 106 0.05 -16.68 -4.88
CA ASP A 106 1.27 -16.17 -4.26
C ASP A 106 1.02 -14.91 -3.44
N ALA A 107 0.21 -13.96 -3.97
CA ALA A 107 -0.19 -12.77 -3.22
C ALA A 107 -0.98 -13.13 -1.96
N THR A 108 -1.88 -14.10 -2.05
CA THR A 108 -2.66 -14.58 -0.91
C THR A 108 -1.78 -15.24 0.15
N LEU A 109 -0.80 -16.04 -0.26
CA LEU A 109 0.16 -16.68 0.65
C LEU A 109 1.07 -15.64 1.31
N THR A 110 1.57 -14.68 0.54
CA THR A 110 2.37 -13.55 1.08
C THR A 110 1.62 -12.77 2.15
N ALA A 111 0.31 -12.56 1.97
CA ALA A 111 -0.51 -11.87 2.96
C ALA A 111 -0.70 -12.65 4.27
N ARG A 112 -0.45 -13.97 4.26
CA ARG A 112 -0.61 -14.86 5.43
C ARG A 112 0.67 -15.09 6.22
N LEU A 113 1.83 -14.75 5.65
CA LEU A 113 3.12 -14.78 6.33
C LEU A 113 3.23 -13.66 7.35
#